data_a1e4e00ffca17f030824afb7bcb254be
#
_entry.id   a1e4e00ffca17f030824afb7bcb254be
#
_cell.length_a   1.000
_cell.length_b   1.000
_cell.length_c   1.000
_cell.angle_alpha   90.00
_cell.angle_beta   90.00
_cell.angle_gamma   90.00
#
_symmetry.space_group_name_H-M   'P 1'
#
loop_
_entity.id
_entity.type
_entity.pdbx_description
1 polymer ?
#
loop_
_entity_poly.entity_id
_entity_poly.type
_entity_poly.pdbx_seq_one_letter_code
_entity_poly.pdbx_strand_id
1 'polypeptide(L)'
;AAAALAGPPASRAERERVLRAFRAASEAGDFARLVELLAPDVVYVADGGGKATASRTPVRGAERVARLLAAIGVRHPGDRAELVEVNGEPALATYRAGELRWIDTVEIDGGRITAFRRVANPDKLRHAAHR
;
A
#
# COMPACT_ATOMS: atom_id res chain seq x y z
N ALA A 1 9.39 -23.19 12.70
CA ALA A 1 8.55 -22.60 11.74
C ALA A 1 9.04 -21.25 11.24
N ALA A 2 8.56 -20.89 10.08
CA ALA A 2 9.03 -19.65 9.45
C ALA A 2 8.78 -18.43 10.34
N ALA A 3 7.65 -18.41 11.03
CA ALA A 3 7.32 -17.28 11.89
C ALA A 3 8.31 -17.13 13.02
N ALA A 4 8.82 -18.25 13.53
CA ALA A 4 9.79 -18.21 14.61
C ALA A 4 11.14 -17.71 14.14
N LEU A 5 11.39 -17.77 12.83
CA LEU A 5 12.65 -17.34 12.25
C LEU A 5 12.57 -15.91 11.71
N ALA A 6 11.38 -15.33 11.70
CA ALA A 6 11.23 -13.95 11.27
C ALA A 6 11.95 -13.04 12.27
N GLY A 7 12.58 -12.01 11.75
CA GLY A 7 13.22 -11.04 12.59
C GLY A 7 12.21 -10.23 13.40
N PRO A 8 12.69 -9.31 14.21
CA PRO A 8 11.80 -8.42 14.95
C PRO A 8 10.94 -7.61 13.97
N PRO A 9 9.79 -7.11 14.42
CA PRO A 9 8.96 -6.26 13.57
C PRO A 9 9.76 -5.07 13.04
N ALA A 10 9.41 -4.63 11.86
CA ALA A 10 10.08 -3.49 11.26
C ALA A 10 9.91 -2.27 12.16
N SER A 11 10.97 -1.48 12.29
CA SER A 11 10.91 -0.25 13.05
C SER A 11 10.05 0.78 12.31
N ARG A 12 9.60 1.79 13.03
CA ARG A 12 8.85 2.87 12.40
C ARG A 12 9.66 3.52 11.28
N ALA A 13 10.95 3.75 11.52
CA ALA A 13 11.82 4.36 10.51
C ALA A 13 11.92 3.49 9.27
N GLU A 14 12.02 2.17 9.46
CA GLU A 14 12.08 1.25 8.33
C GLU A 14 10.79 1.25 7.55
N ARG A 15 9.65 1.25 8.24
CA ARG A 15 8.35 1.30 7.58
C ARG A 15 8.20 2.56 6.77
N GLU A 16 8.59 3.71 7.33
CA GLU A 16 8.49 4.97 6.61
C GLU A 16 9.38 4.98 5.39
N ARG A 17 10.60 4.44 5.51
CA ARG A 17 11.53 4.38 4.40
C ARG A 17 10.97 3.54 3.26
N VAL A 18 10.43 2.38 3.58
CA VAL A 18 9.86 1.50 2.56
C VAL A 18 8.64 2.15 1.91
N LEU A 19 7.79 2.79 2.71
CA LEU A 19 6.60 3.45 2.16
C LEU A 19 6.98 4.62 1.26
N ARG A 20 8.02 5.38 1.60
CA ARG A 20 8.49 6.47 0.74
C ARG A 20 9.02 5.94 -0.58
N ALA A 21 9.79 4.85 -0.52
CA ALA A 21 10.30 4.24 -1.74
C ALA A 21 9.17 3.70 -2.59
N PHE A 22 8.18 3.08 -1.95
CA PHE A 22 7.01 2.57 -2.63
C PHE A 22 6.24 3.71 -3.31
N ARG A 23 6.05 4.82 -2.60
CA ARG A 23 5.37 5.98 -3.17
C ARG A 23 6.07 6.47 -4.43
N ALA A 24 7.37 6.63 -4.36
CA ALA A 24 8.12 7.10 -5.51
C ALA A 24 8.01 6.16 -6.70
N ALA A 25 8.12 4.85 -6.44
CA ALA A 25 8.01 3.86 -7.50
C ALA A 25 6.61 3.82 -8.11
N SER A 26 5.59 3.94 -7.28
CA SER A 26 4.20 3.97 -7.74
C SER A 26 3.93 5.18 -8.61
N GLU A 27 4.37 6.35 -8.18
CA GLU A 27 4.14 7.58 -8.92
C GLU A 27 4.87 7.57 -10.26
N ALA A 28 6.03 6.92 -10.30
CA ALA A 28 6.81 6.81 -11.53
C ALA A 28 6.34 5.66 -12.43
N GLY A 29 5.45 4.81 -11.94
CA GLY A 29 5.05 3.61 -12.67
C GLY A 29 6.21 2.65 -12.86
N ASP A 30 7.14 2.61 -11.91
CA ASP A 30 8.37 1.83 -12.02
C ASP A 30 8.11 0.40 -11.57
N PHE A 31 7.72 -0.43 -12.53
CA PHE A 31 7.36 -1.81 -12.25
C PHE A 31 8.50 -2.58 -11.60
N ALA A 32 9.71 -2.45 -12.14
CA ALA A 32 10.84 -3.21 -11.61
C ALA A 32 11.12 -2.84 -10.15
N ARG A 33 11.04 -1.56 -9.82
CA ARG A 33 11.27 -1.11 -8.46
C ARG A 33 10.17 -1.61 -7.52
N LEU A 34 8.92 -1.61 -8.00
CA LEU A 34 7.82 -2.14 -7.21
C LEU A 34 8.04 -3.61 -6.89
N VAL A 35 8.48 -4.39 -7.87
CA VAL A 35 8.77 -5.81 -7.65
C VAL A 35 9.83 -5.97 -6.55
N GLU A 36 10.86 -5.12 -6.58
CA GLU A 36 11.92 -5.19 -5.57
C GLU A 36 11.43 -4.90 -4.16
N LEU A 37 10.47 -3.99 -4.04
CA LEU A 37 9.95 -3.58 -2.73
C LEU A 37 8.94 -4.58 -2.17
N LEU A 38 8.40 -5.46 -3.00
CA LEU A 38 7.39 -6.42 -2.60
C LEU A 38 8.04 -7.78 -2.36
N ALA A 39 7.62 -8.45 -1.29
CA ALA A 39 8.10 -9.81 -1.04
C ALA A 39 7.57 -10.74 -2.13
N PRO A 40 8.32 -11.81 -2.46
CA PRO A 40 7.86 -12.72 -3.53
C PRO A 40 6.47 -13.29 -3.30
N ASP A 41 6.08 -13.45 -2.04
CA ASP A 41 4.78 -14.02 -1.67
C ASP A 41 3.82 -12.97 -1.11
N VAL A 42 4.03 -11.70 -1.46
CA VAL A 42 3.20 -10.61 -0.96
C VAL A 42 1.72 -10.88 -1.27
N VAL A 43 0.86 -10.44 -0.35
CA VAL A 43 -0.58 -10.52 -0.50
C VAL A 43 -1.16 -9.11 -0.52
N TYR A 44 -1.94 -8.81 -1.54
CA TYR A 44 -2.61 -7.53 -1.69
C TYR A 44 -4.11 -7.73 -1.52
N VAL A 45 -4.73 -6.91 -0.68
CA VAL A 45 -6.17 -6.94 -0.47
C VAL A 45 -6.72 -5.52 -0.63
N ALA A 46 -7.74 -5.37 -1.44
CA ALA A 46 -8.46 -4.11 -1.57
C ALA A 46 -9.81 -4.26 -0.88
N ASP A 47 -10.08 -3.36 0.06
CA ASP A 47 -11.31 -3.38 0.84
C ASP A 47 -12.12 -2.15 0.52
N GLY A 48 -13.23 -2.33 -0.19
CA GLY A 48 -14.12 -1.24 -0.55
C GLY A 48 -15.17 -0.94 0.50
N GLY A 49 -15.10 -1.59 1.65
CA GLY A 49 -16.05 -1.36 2.72
C GLY A 49 -17.45 -1.89 2.42
N GLY A 50 -17.57 -2.79 1.45
CA GLY A 50 -18.85 -3.37 1.08
C GLY A 50 -19.68 -2.52 0.13
N LYS A 51 -19.25 -1.30 -0.13
CA LYS A 51 -20.00 -0.41 -1.02
C LYS A 51 -19.43 -0.40 -2.43
N ALA A 52 -18.14 -0.56 -2.55
CA ALA A 52 -17.48 -0.58 -3.85
C ALA A 52 -17.47 -2.00 -4.38
N THR A 53 -17.39 -2.11 -5.70
CA THR A 53 -17.27 -3.41 -6.33
C THR A 53 -15.83 -3.89 -6.37
N ALA A 54 -14.98 -3.36 -5.51
CA ALA A 54 -13.60 -3.78 -5.45
C ALA A 54 -13.52 -5.27 -5.21
N SER A 55 -12.58 -5.90 -5.88
CA SER A 55 -12.38 -7.33 -5.74
C SER A 55 -11.97 -7.65 -4.32
N ARG A 56 -12.64 -8.63 -3.72
CA ARG A 56 -12.26 -9.11 -2.40
C ARG A 56 -11.29 -10.26 -2.49
N THR A 57 -11.01 -10.71 -3.69
CA THR A 57 -10.07 -11.80 -3.91
C THR A 57 -8.66 -11.22 -3.76
N PRO A 58 -7.87 -11.77 -2.83
CA PRO A 58 -6.49 -11.29 -2.69
C PRO A 58 -5.68 -11.53 -3.96
N VAL A 59 -4.78 -10.61 -4.24
CA VAL A 59 -3.82 -10.76 -5.33
C VAL A 59 -2.49 -11.16 -4.69
N ARG A 60 -1.89 -12.23 -5.19
CA ARG A 60 -0.67 -12.78 -4.59
C ARG A 60 0.48 -12.74 -5.55
N GLY A 61 1.67 -12.47 -5.01
CA GLY A 61 2.89 -12.49 -5.78
C GLY A 61 3.35 -11.12 -6.20
N ALA A 62 4.67 -10.89 -6.11
CA ALA A 62 5.25 -9.57 -6.32
C ALA A 62 4.95 -9.04 -7.71
N GLU A 63 5.06 -9.88 -8.75
CA GLU A 63 4.86 -9.40 -10.11
C GLU A 63 3.41 -9.01 -10.36
N ARG A 64 2.47 -9.82 -9.89
CA ARG A 64 1.05 -9.51 -10.08
C ARG A 64 0.67 -8.23 -9.37
N VAL A 65 1.11 -8.10 -8.13
CA VAL A 65 0.79 -6.91 -7.33
C VAL A 65 1.46 -5.68 -7.95
N ALA A 66 2.72 -5.79 -8.35
CA ALA A 66 3.42 -4.68 -8.96
C ALA A 66 2.75 -4.24 -10.26
N ARG A 67 2.29 -5.20 -11.07
CA ARG A 67 1.62 -4.88 -12.33
C ARG A 67 0.32 -4.13 -12.08
N LEU A 68 -0.43 -4.58 -11.08
CA LEU A 68 -1.68 -3.92 -10.70
C LEU A 68 -1.42 -2.48 -10.26
N LEU A 69 -0.45 -2.30 -9.37
CA LEU A 69 -0.15 -0.98 -8.82
C LEU A 69 0.42 -0.03 -9.86
N ALA A 70 1.29 -0.54 -10.72
CA ALA A 70 1.86 0.28 -11.79
C ALA A 70 0.79 0.72 -12.78
N ALA A 71 -0.16 -0.16 -13.09
CA ALA A 71 -1.24 0.17 -14.01
C ALA A 71 -2.12 1.28 -13.45
N ILE A 72 -2.37 1.25 -12.14
CA ILE A 72 -3.15 2.30 -11.50
C ILE A 72 -2.41 3.63 -11.58
N GLY A 73 -1.10 3.63 -11.32
CA GLY A 73 -0.30 4.85 -11.40
C GLY A 73 -0.30 5.46 -12.79
N VAL A 74 -0.17 4.61 -13.82
CA VAL A 74 -0.19 5.09 -15.20
C VAL A 74 -1.54 5.67 -15.56
N ARG A 75 -2.62 5.04 -15.08
CA ARG A 75 -3.97 5.48 -15.40
C ARG A 75 -4.33 6.79 -14.72
N HIS A 76 -3.71 7.08 -13.58
CA HIS A 76 -4.04 8.26 -12.80
C HIS A 76 -2.77 9.03 -12.42
N PRO A 77 -2.11 9.64 -13.41
CA PRO A 77 -0.80 10.27 -13.15
C PRO A 77 -0.86 11.48 -12.23
N GLY A 78 -2.05 12.04 -12.02
CA GLY A 78 -2.20 13.18 -11.12
C GLY A 78 -2.42 12.80 -9.66
N ASP A 79 -2.52 11.52 -9.35
CA ASP A 79 -2.70 11.09 -7.97
C ASP A 79 -1.48 11.46 -7.13
N ARG A 80 -1.74 11.86 -5.89
CA ARG A 80 -0.69 12.23 -4.94
C ARG A 80 -0.84 11.40 -3.69
N ALA A 81 0.26 10.79 -3.26
CA ALA A 81 0.28 10.01 -2.04
C ALA A 81 1.09 10.73 -0.97
N GLU A 82 0.59 10.71 0.26
CA GLU A 82 1.25 11.33 1.40
C GLU A 82 1.39 10.33 2.52
N LEU A 83 2.50 10.44 3.25
CA LEU A 83 2.71 9.64 4.44
C LEU A 83 1.82 10.19 5.54
N VAL A 84 1.03 9.31 6.15
CA VAL A 84 0.10 9.68 7.22
C VAL A 84 0.24 8.66 8.35
N GLU A 85 -0.46 8.89 9.44
CA GLU A 85 -0.48 7.96 10.54
C GLU A 85 -1.90 7.45 10.74
N VAL A 86 -2.06 6.13 10.84
CA VAL A 86 -3.34 5.50 11.07
C VAL A 86 -3.16 4.53 12.22
N ASN A 87 -3.89 4.75 13.32
CA ASN A 87 -3.78 3.91 14.52
C ASN A 87 -2.34 3.78 15.00
N GLY A 88 -1.59 4.87 14.93
CA GLY A 88 -0.21 4.88 15.39
C GLY A 88 0.80 4.29 14.43
N GLU A 89 0.38 3.89 13.24
CA GLU A 89 1.24 3.25 12.26
C GLU A 89 1.39 4.11 11.01
N PRO A 90 2.58 4.13 10.39
CA PRO A 90 2.73 4.85 9.13
C PRO A 90 1.88 4.20 8.03
N ALA A 91 1.30 5.03 7.18
CA ALA A 91 0.48 4.58 6.07
C ALA A 91 0.60 5.59 4.94
N LEU A 92 0.06 5.24 3.77
CA LEU A 92 0.00 6.16 2.64
C LEU A 92 -1.45 6.50 2.33
N ALA A 93 -1.74 7.79 2.25
CA ALA A 93 -3.05 8.27 1.82
C ALA A 93 -2.93 8.82 0.42
N THR A 94 -3.77 8.36 -0.50
CA THR A 94 -3.73 8.80 -1.89
C THR A 94 -4.90 9.72 -2.17
N TYR A 95 -4.57 10.87 -2.77
CA TYR A 95 -5.54 11.91 -3.11
C TYR A 95 -5.60 12.08 -4.62
N ARG A 96 -6.81 12.31 -5.11
CA ARG A 96 -7.05 12.60 -6.52
C ARG A 96 -7.93 13.84 -6.58
N ALA A 97 -7.42 14.88 -7.25
CA ALA A 97 -8.15 16.16 -7.34
C ALA A 97 -8.53 16.69 -5.95
N GLY A 98 -7.65 16.50 -4.98
CA GLY A 98 -7.88 16.99 -3.62
C GLY A 98 -8.75 16.11 -2.76
N GLU A 99 -9.26 15.01 -3.30
CA GLU A 99 -10.11 14.11 -2.54
C GLU A 99 -9.36 12.84 -2.15
N LEU A 100 -9.53 12.43 -0.90
CA LEU A 100 -8.93 11.20 -0.42
C LEU A 100 -9.60 10.00 -1.10
N ARG A 101 -8.78 9.17 -1.75
CA ARG A 101 -9.28 8.02 -2.49
C ARG A 101 -9.16 6.73 -1.69
N TRP A 102 -7.99 6.51 -1.11
CA TRP A 102 -7.76 5.29 -0.32
C TRP A 102 -6.59 5.50 0.62
N ILE A 103 -6.50 4.60 1.59
CA ILE A 103 -5.37 4.53 2.50
C ILE A 103 -4.77 3.15 2.40
N ASP A 104 -3.46 3.11 2.27
CA ASP A 104 -2.70 1.86 2.18
C ASP A 104 -1.93 1.63 3.46
N THR A 105 -2.09 0.43 4.02
CA THR A 105 -1.28 -0.02 5.15
C THR A 105 -0.51 -1.25 4.72
N VAL A 106 0.66 -1.46 5.31
CA VAL A 106 1.54 -2.54 4.90
C VAL A 106 2.13 -3.25 6.11
N GLU A 107 2.47 -4.51 5.90
CA GLU A 107 3.35 -5.24 6.80
C GLU A 107 4.67 -5.44 6.08
N ILE A 108 5.75 -5.31 6.83
CA ILE A 108 7.09 -5.34 6.26
C ILE A 108 7.94 -6.34 7.03
N ASP A 109 8.69 -7.13 6.30
CA ASP A 109 9.63 -8.08 6.86
C ASP A 109 10.84 -8.13 5.94
N GLY A 110 12.03 -8.01 6.51
CA GLY A 110 13.26 -8.04 5.74
C GLY A 110 13.37 -6.92 4.73
N GLY A 111 12.78 -5.77 5.02
CA GLY A 111 12.84 -4.61 4.14
C GLY A 111 11.89 -4.68 2.95
N ARG A 112 11.01 -5.68 2.93
CA ARG A 112 10.05 -5.84 1.82
C ARG A 112 8.64 -5.91 2.36
N ILE A 113 7.68 -5.51 1.52
CA ILE A 113 6.27 -5.51 1.88
C ILE A 113 5.74 -6.93 1.72
N THR A 114 5.26 -7.52 2.82
CA THR A 114 4.70 -8.87 2.81
C THR A 114 3.19 -8.87 2.72
N ALA A 115 2.54 -7.78 3.15
CA ALA A 115 1.10 -7.65 3.04
C ALA A 115 0.78 -6.19 2.74
N PHE A 116 -0.19 -5.99 1.85
CA PHE A 116 -0.58 -4.67 1.39
C PHE A 116 -2.09 -4.61 1.42
N ARG A 117 -2.62 -3.67 2.19
CA ARG A 117 -4.07 -3.51 2.30
C ARG A 117 -4.47 -2.12 1.90
N ARG A 118 -5.38 -2.02 0.93
CA ARG A 118 -5.90 -0.75 0.46
C ARG A 118 -7.36 -0.62 0.87
N VAL A 119 -7.68 0.45 1.57
CA VAL A 119 -9.05 0.68 2.06
C VAL A 119 -9.61 1.90 1.33
N ALA A 120 -10.70 1.68 0.59
CA ALA A 120 -11.34 2.70 -0.22
C ALA A 120 -12.80 2.92 0.19
N ASN A 121 -13.07 2.90 1.49
CA ASN A 121 -14.42 3.15 2.02
C ASN A 121 -14.57 4.64 2.29
N PRO A 122 -15.51 5.33 1.62
CA PRO A 122 -15.65 6.78 1.78
C PRO A 122 -15.86 7.23 3.23
N ASP A 123 -16.63 6.47 3.99
CA ASP A 123 -16.89 6.84 5.39
C ASP A 123 -15.63 6.73 6.22
N LYS A 124 -14.87 5.64 6.06
CA LYS A 124 -13.62 5.46 6.77
C LYS A 124 -12.57 6.49 6.33
N LEU A 125 -12.51 6.77 5.04
CA LEU A 125 -11.56 7.74 4.50
C LEU A 125 -11.85 9.13 5.00
N ARG A 126 -13.13 9.51 5.03
CA ARG A 126 -13.51 10.82 5.52
C ARG A 126 -13.11 10.98 6.98
N HIS A 127 -13.29 9.96 7.78
CA HIS A 127 -12.93 9.99 9.17
C HIS A 127 -11.41 10.13 9.35
N ALA A 128 -10.65 9.40 8.55
CA ALA A 128 -9.18 9.47 8.59
C ALA A 128 -8.69 10.83 8.15
N ALA A 129 -9.35 11.45 7.16
CA ALA A 129 -8.93 12.74 6.62
C ALA A 129 -9.05 13.88 7.64
N HIS A 130 -9.88 13.70 8.64
CA HIS A 130 -10.06 14.72 9.67
C HIS A 130 -9.03 14.64 10.78
N ARG A 131 -8.08 13.75 10.64
CA ARG A 131 -7.02 13.66 11.62
C ARG A 131 -5.88 14.58 11.22
#